data_c8718fba7c9694441a4f42e311cb8d52
#
_entry.id   c8718fba7c9694441a4f42e311cb8d52
#
_cell.length_a   1.000
_cell.length_b   1.000
_cell.length_c   1.000
_cell.angle_alpha   90.00
_cell.angle_beta   90.00
_cell.angle_gamma   90.00
#
_symmetry.space_group_name_H-M   'P 1'
#
loop_
_entity.id
_entity.type
_entity.pdbx_description
1 polymer ?
#
loop_
_entity_poly.entity_id
_entity_poly.type
_entity_poly.pdbx_seq_one_letter_code
_entity_poly.pdbx_strand_id
1 'polypeptide(L)'
;MKWKIIADSGCDLREIENLAPDTQYINVPLTVQVGDKHYTDDASLDIDDMMIEMYQSKDQTASACPSPDAFLEAYKGAENVIAITITGGLSGSQNSAQLAKNMLLEEAPETNIEVFDSLSASGEMVLFVQKANELIAQGLSFEEVVAALKDYLASTKLLFALARVDNLVKNGRLNKLVGAVIGMLNIRLVGNASPEGTLNLLHKAKGQKKAVQAVWSEMKKNGYKGGRVVISHCSNPEICGLIQAAVHSEFPDADVSSIHTSGVCSYYAEQGGILMGYEA
;
A
#
# COMPACT_ATOMS: atom_id res chain seq x y z
N MET A 1 -13.76 23.47 2.19
CA MET A 1 -12.44 22.81 2.08
C MET A 1 -12.11 22.67 0.61
N LYS A 2 -10.90 23.05 0.20
CA LYS A 2 -10.53 23.04 -1.22
C LYS A 2 -10.13 21.65 -1.72
N TRP A 3 -9.37 20.92 -0.93
CA TRP A 3 -8.83 19.62 -1.33
C TRP A 3 -9.10 18.50 -0.33
N LYS A 4 -9.32 17.30 -0.86
CA LYS A 4 -9.22 16.04 -0.10
C LYS A 4 -8.30 15.06 -0.82
N ILE A 5 -7.37 14.47 -0.07
CA ILE A 5 -6.59 13.31 -0.46
C ILE A 5 -7.20 12.13 0.28
N ILE A 6 -7.68 11.14 -0.45
CA ILE A 6 -8.33 9.95 0.11
C ILE A 6 -7.48 8.75 -0.26
N ALA A 7 -7.15 7.92 0.71
CA ALA A 7 -6.59 6.60 0.44
C ALA A 7 -7.38 5.53 1.21
N ASP A 8 -7.47 4.31 0.69
CA ASP A 8 -7.91 3.21 1.52
C ASP A 8 -6.78 2.70 2.44
N SER A 9 -7.09 1.85 3.41
CA SER A 9 -6.09 1.36 4.36
C SER A 9 -5.11 0.33 3.79
N GLY A 10 -5.15 0.07 2.48
CA GLY A 10 -4.03 -0.52 1.75
C GLY A 10 -2.82 0.41 1.66
N CYS A 11 -3.01 1.70 1.97
CA CYS A 11 -1.95 2.67 2.24
C CYS A 11 -1.62 2.67 3.74
N ASP A 12 -0.37 2.42 4.09
CA ASP A 12 0.05 2.35 5.50
C ASP A 12 0.21 3.72 6.17
N LEU A 13 0.04 4.81 5.42
CA LEU A 13 0.11 6.17 5.96
C LEU A 13 -1.21 6.52 6.68
N ARG A 14 -1.12 6.87 7.96
CA ARG A 14 -2.30 7.27 8.76
C ARG A 14 -2.53 8.77 8.79
N GLU A 15 -1.47 9.56 8.68
CA GLU A 15 -1.49 11.01 8.67
C GLU A 15 -0.37 11.57 7.79
N ILE A 16 -0.53 12.80 7.33
CA ILE A 16 0.50 13.55 6.59
C ILE A 16 1.01 14.66 7.51
N GLU A 17 2.27 14.59 7.92
CA GLU A 17 2.87 15.55 8.88
C GLU A 17 2.79 17.01 8.41
N ASN A 18 3.06 17.27 7.13
CA ASN A 18 3.07 18.61 6.53
C ASN A 18 1.96 18.69 5.46
N LEU A 19 0.70 18.60 5.92
CA LEU A 19 -0.46 18.63 5.04
C LEU A 19 -0.56 19.99 4.33
N ALA A 20 -0.83 19.96 3.03
CA ALA A 20 -1.01 21.14 2.19
C ALA A 20 -2.13 22.06 2.75
N PRO A 21 -2.03 23.39 2.59
CA PRO A 21 -3.06 24.30 3.05
C PRO A 21 -4.45 23.96 2.50
N ASP A 22 -5.49 24.14 3.32
CA ASP A 22 -6.90 23.89 2.99
C ASP A 22 -7.17 22.48 2.41
N THR A 23 -6.39 21.51 2.88
CA THR A 23 -6.43 20.09 2.48
C THR A 23 -6.79 19.21 3.67
N GLN A 24 -7.49 18.10 3.43
CA GLN A 24 -7.71 17.03 4.39
C GLN A 24 -7.20 15.71 3.81
N TYR A 25 -6.53 14.91 4.62
CA TYR A 25 -6.22 13.52 4.33
C TYR A 25 -7.20 12.61 5.08
N ILE A 26 -7.80 11.64 4.38
CA ILE A 26 -8.72 10.66 4.96
C ILE A 26 -8.28 9.26 4.52
N ASN A 27 -8.13 8.37 5.49
CA ASN A 27 -7.91 6.96 5.24
C ASN A 27 -9.25 6.21 5.40
N VAL A 28 -9.71 5.53 4.34
CA VAL A 28 -10.97 4.76 4.32
C VAL A 28 -10.66 3.31 4.66
N PRO A 29 -11.14 2.79 5.80
CA PRO A 29 -10.68 1.52 6.33
C PRO A 29 -11.25 0.31 5.59
N LEU A 30 -10.39 -0.66 5.27
CA LEU A 30 -10.78 -2.03 5.02
C LEU A 30 -11.11 -2.72 6.36
N THR A 31 -11.65 -3.93 6.29
CA THR A 31 -11.92 -4.75 7.48
C THR A 31 -11.19 -6.08 7.37
N VAL A 32 -10.56 -6.53 8.46
CA VAL A 32 -10.03 -7.89 8.61
C VAL A 32 -11.00 -8.67 9.49
N GLN A 33 -11.34 -9.89 9.09
CA GLN A 33 -12.18 -10.81 9.84
C GLN A 33 -11.36 -12.00 10.32
N VAL A 34 -11.51 -12.33 11.60
CA VAL A 34 -10.93 -13.53 12.22
C VAL A 34 -12.05 -14.27 12.96
N GLY A 35 -12.52 -15.37 12.41
CA GLY A 35 -13.75 -16.02 12.90
C GLY A 35 -14.95 -15.05 12.87
N ASP A 36 -15.58 -14.85 14.01
CA ASP A 36 -16.72 -13.94 14.15
C ASP A 36 -16.32 -12.49 14.52
N LYS A 37 -15.02 -12.22 14.73
CA LYS A 37 -14.52 -10.88 15.04
C LYS A 37 -14.19 -10.09 13.78
N HIS A 38 -14.53 -8.80 13.79
CA HIS A 38 -14.27 -7.86 12.74
C HIS A 38 -13.35 -6.74 13.27
N TYR A 39 -12.24 -6.53 12.60
CA TYR A 39 -11.25 -5.51 12.89
C TYR A 39 -11.29 -4.45 11.80
N THR A 40 -11.77 -3.25 12.15
CA THR A 40 -11.70 -2.10 11.24
C THR A 40 -10.28 -1.59 11.19
N ASP A 41 -9.71 -1.47 9.99
CA ASP A 41 -8.32 -1.07 9.80
C ASP A 41 -8.15 0.45 9.83
N ASP A 42 -8.48 1.05 10.97
CA ASP A 42 -8.34 2.48 11.25
C ASP A 42 -7.26 2.77 12.31
N ALA A 43 -7.17 4.02 12.75
CA ALA A 43 -6.16 4.44 13.72
C ALA A 43 -6.36 3.85 15.14
N SER A 44 -7.53 3.28 15.42
CA SER A 44 -7.84 2.65 16.73
C SER A 44 -7.46 1.17 16.80
N LEU A 45 -7.11 0.56 15.66
CA LEU A 45 -6.79 -0.86 15.59
C LEU A 45 -5.48 -1.18 16.31
N ASP A 46 -5.55 -2.07 17.30
CA ASP A 46 -4.38 -2.77 17.83
C ASP A 46 -3.99 -3.89 16.86
N ILE A 47 -2.97 -3.62 16.03
CA ILE A 47 -2.51 -4.53 14.99
C ILE A 47 -1.86 -5.77 15.61
N ASP A 48 -1.13 -5.62 16.70
CA ASP A 48 -0.44 -6.74 17.35
C ASP A 48 -1.47 -7.71 17.93
N ASP A 49 -2.52 -7.21 18.59
CA ASP A 49 -3.61 -8.03 19.12
C ASP A 49 -4.37 -8.77 18.01
N MET A 50 -4.72 -8.07 16.93
CA MET A 50 -5.33 -8.70 15.74
C MET A 50 -4.46 -9.82 15.17
N MET A 51 -3.14 -9.58 15.03
CA MET A 51 -2.21 -10.57 14.49
C MET A 51 -2.03 -11.76 15.40
N ILE A 52 -1.97 -11.56 16.73
CA ILE A 52 -1.91 -12.65 17.72
C ILE A 52 -3.16 -13.53 17.59
N GLU A 53 -4.35 -12.92 17.54
CA GLU A 53 -5.59 -13.67 17.40
C GLU A 53 -5.66 -14.43 16.08
N MET A 54 -5.27 -13.79 14.97
CA MET A 54 -5.21 -14.43 13.66
C MET A 54 -4.34 -15.69 13.65
N TYR A 55 -3.18 -15.67 14.34
CA TYR A 55 -2.29 -16.84 14.40
C TYR A 55 -2.78 -17.93 15.37
N GLN A 56 -3.54 -17.57 16.39
CA GLN A 56 -4.08 -18.51 17.37
C GLN A 56 -5.39 -19.14 16.89
N SER A 57 -6.15 -18.45 16.06
CA SER A 57 -7.44 -18.92 15.57
C SER A 57 -7.28 -20.08 14.58
N LYS A 58 -8.21 -21.03 14.68
CA LYS A 58 -8.41 -22.11 13.70
C LYS A 58 -9.53 -21.77 12.69
N ASP A 59 -10.21 -20.66 12.91
CA ASP A 59 -11.35 -20.23 12.10
C ASP A 59 -10.88 -19.61 10.77
N GLN A 60 -11.86 -19.43 9.88
CA GLN A 60 -11.59 -18.72 8.64
C GLN A 60 -11.22 -17.27 8.92
N THR A 61 -10.25 -16.78 8.14
CA THR A 61 -9.88 -15.38 8.13
C THR A 61 -10.08 -14.79 6.74
N ALA A 62 -10.53 -13.55 6.67
CA ALA A 62 -10.82 -12.86 5.43
C ALA A 62 -10.56 -11.35 5.56
N SER A 63 -10.64 -10.64 4.45
CA SER A 63 -10.72 -9.17 4.45
C SER A 63 -11.86 -8.70 3.56
N ALA A 64 -12.39 -7.52 3.84
CA ALA A 64 -13.39 -6.84 3.03
C ALA A 64 -12.92 -5.44 2.65
N CYS A 65 -13.17 -5.04 1.41
CA CYS A 65 -12.94 -3.67 0.96
C CYS A 65 -13.99 -2.72 1.55
N PRO A 66 -13.73 -1.40 1.60
CA PRO A 66 -14.71 -0.41 2.00
C PRO A 66 -15.92 -0.43 1.06
N SER A 67 -17.09 -0.07 1.58
CA SER A 67 -18.29 0.10 0.76
C SER A 67 -18.21 1.37 -0.09
N PRO A 68 -18.99 1.49 -1.18
CA PRO A 68 -19.13 2.75 -1.92
C PRO A 68 -19.58 3.91 -1.03
N ASP A 69 -20.50 3.67 -0.07
CA ASP A 69 -20.96 4.70 0.85
C ASP A 69 -19.83 5.24 1.74
N ALA A 70 -18.91 4.38 2.20
CA ALA A 70 -17.76 4.82 2.98
C ALA A 70 -16.84 5.77 2.20
N PHE A 71 -16.61 5.49 0.92
CA PHE A 71 -15.87 6.39 0.03
C PHE A 71 -16.66 7.66 -0.25
N LEU A 72 -17.98 7.56 -0.52
CA LEU A 72 -18.83 8.72 -0.78
C LEU A 72 -18.80 9.72 0.39
N GLU A 73 -18.94 9.24 1.61
CA GLU A 73 -18.85 10.10 2.80
C GLU A 73 -17.46 10.76 2.93
N ALA A 74 -16.38 10.03 2.59
CA ALA A 74 -15.05 10.60 2.56
C ALA A 74 -14.87 11.70 1.50
N TYR A 75 -15.54 11.59 0.35
CA TYR A 75 -15.44 12.56 -0.75
C TYR A 75 -16.18 13.88 -0.49
N LYS A 76 -17.33 13.84 0.23
CA LYS A 76 -18.22 15.00 0.42
C LYS A 76 -17.52 16.23 1.02
N GLY A 77 -17.91 17.42 0.57
CA GLY A 77 -17.52 18.70 1.17
C GLY A 77 -16.16 19.25 0.73
N ALA A 78 -15.58 18.75 -0.36
CA ALA A 78 -14.41 19.34 -1.00
C ALA A 78 -14.73 19.79 -2.44
N GLU A 79 -13.97 20.76 -2.95
CA GLU A 79 -14.01 21.17 -4.37
C GLU A 79 -13.25 20.19 -5.25
N ASN A 80 -12.12 19.68 -4.74
CA ASN A 80 -11.22 18.77 -5.44
C ASN A 80 -10.91 17.53 -4.60
N VAL A 81 -11.03 16.36 -5.20
CA VAL A 81 -10.80 15.07 -4.53
C VAL A 81 -9.81 14.23 -5.36
N ILE A 82 -8.72 13.82 -4.72
CA ILE A 82 -7.80 12.80 -5.23
C ILE A 82 -7.98 11.55 -4.39
N ALA A 83 -8.53 10.49 -4.97
CA ALA A 83 -8.71 9.20 -4.31
C ALA A 83 -7.71 8.18 -4.86
N ILE A 84 -7.05 7.43 -3.98
CA ILE A 84 -6.00 6.46 -4.29
C ILE A 84 -6.38 5.14 -3.61
N THR A 85 -6.54 4.08 -4.37
CA THR A 85 -6.91 2.78 -3.80
C THR A 85 -5.77 1.77 -3.91
N ILE A 86 -5.77 0.79 -3.02
CA ILE A 86 -5.02 -0.45 -3.26
C ILE A 86 -5.43 -1.03 -4.61
N THR A 87 -4.50 -1.77 -5.22
CA THR A 87 -4.73 -2.37 -6.55
C THR A 87 -6.07 -3.06 -6.70
N GLY A 88 -6.77 -2.74 -7.80
CA GLY A 88 -7.99 -3.42 -8.23
C GLY A 88 -7.76 -4.90 -8.60
N GLY A 89 -6.51 -5.28 -8.88
CA GLY A 89 -6.13 -6.68 -9.15
C GLY A 89 -6.25 -7.61 -7.94
N LEU A 90 -6.29 -7.07 -6.71
CA LEU A 90 -6.35 -7.85 -5.46
C LEU A 90 -7.54 -7.47 -4.56
N SER A 91 -8.18 -6.32 -4.76
CA SER A 91 -9.23 -5.78 -3.89
C SER A 91 -10.38 -5.17 -4.68
N GLY A 92 -11.58 -5.19 -4.11
CA GLY A 92 -12.75 -4.46 -4.63
C GLY A 92 -12.74 -2.95 -4.35
N SER A 93 -11.72 -2.43 -3.63
CA SER A 93 -11.65 -1.01 -3.22
C SER A 93 -11.76 -0.06 -4.41
N GLN A 94 -11.04 -0.33 -5.50
CA GLN A 94 -11.09 0.49 -6.71
C GLN A 94 -12.51 0.60 -7.29
N ASN A 95 -13.23 -0.52 -7.36
CA ASN A 95 -14.61 -0.53 -7.83
C ASN A 95 -15.55 0.25 -6.90
N SER A 96 -15.40 0.07 -5.58
CA SER A 96 -16.18 0.83 -4.58
C SER A 96 -15.92 2.33 -4.67
N ALA A 97 -14.66 2.73 -4.79
CA ALA A 97 -14.26 4.13 -4.94
C ALA A 97 -14.80 4.76 -6.25
N GLN A 98 -14.80 4.00 -7.34
CA GLN A 98 -15.33 4.46 -8.63
C GLN A 98 -16.87 4.60 -8.61
N LEU A 99 -17.57 3.68 -7.96
CA LEU A 99 -19.02 3.81 -7.75
C LEU A 99 -19.36 5.03 -6.89
N ALA A 100 -18.61 5.27 -5.81
CA ALA A 100 -18.76 6.46 -4.98
C ALA A 100 -18.51 7.76 -5.75
N LYS A 101 -17.53 7.78 -6.68
CA LYS A 101 -17.33 8.92 -7.58
C LYS A 101 -18.59 9.22 -8.41
N ASN A 102 -19.21 8.19 -9.00
CA ASN A 102 -20.42 8.37 -9.79
C ASN A 102 -21.58 8.90 -8.92
N MET A 103 -21.77 8.34 -7.72
CA MET A 103 -22.77 8.81 -6.77
C MET A 103 -22.53 10.27 -6.35
N LEU A 104 -21.29 10.64 -6.07
CA LEU A 104 -20.95 12.04 -5.73
C LEU A 104 -21.30 12.99 -6.87
N LEU A 105 -20.98 12.65 -8.12
CA LEU A 105 -21.23 13.51 -9.28
C LEU A 105 -22.72 13.64 -9.64
N GLU A 106 -23.57 12.70 -9.19
CA GLU A 106 -25.03 12.86 -9.25
C GLU A 106 -25.54 13.89 -8.22
N GLU A 107 -24.91 13.96 -7.03
CA GLU A 107 -25.28 14.88 -5.95
C GLU A 107 -24.61 16.28 -6.11
N ALA A 108 -23.34 16.31 -6.57
CA ALA A 108 -22.49 17.50 -6.65
C ALA A 108 -21.67 17.48 -7.96
N PRO A 109 -22.28 17.78 -9.11
CA PRO A 109 -21.65 17.63 -10.42
C PRO A 109 -20.47 18.60 -10.67
N GLU A 110 -20.35 19.66 -9.85
CA GLU A 110 -19.25 20.63 -9.92
C GLU A 110 -17.97 20.15 -9.19
N THR A 111 -18.01 19.04 -8.46
CA THR A 111 -16.84 18.52 -7.74
C THR A 111 -15.84 17.90 -8.71
N ASN A 112 -14.61 18.35 -8.64
CA ASN A 112 -13.51 17.71 -9.37
C ASN A 112 -13.06 16.47 -8.60
N ILE A 113 -13.14 15.29 -9.21
CA ILE A 113 -12.72 14.04 -8.56
C ILE A 113 -12.01 13.12 -9.53
N GLU A 114 -10.84 12.61 -9.12
CA GLU A 114 -10.14 11.52 -9.81
C GLU A 114 -9.85 10.37 -8.85
N VAL A 115 -10.09 9.16 -9.34
CA VAL A 115 -9.85 7.91 -8.60
C VAL A 115 -8.75 7.14 -9.29
N PHE A 116 -7.63 6.98 -8.60
CA PHE A 116 -6.46 6.24 -9.07
C PHE A 116 -6.48 4.80 -8.54
N ASP A 117 -6.40 3.85 -9.45
CA ASP A 117 -5.92 2.51 -9.10
C ASP A 117 -4.40 2.59 -8.98
N SER A 118 -3.87 2.37 -7.77
CA SER A 118 -2.42 2.41 -7.58
C SER A 118 -1.68 1.28 -8.29
N LEU A 119 -2.40 0.23 -8.71
CA LEU A 119 -1.84 -1.06 -9.17
C LEU A 119 -0.84 -1.65 -8.16
N SER A 120 -0.91 -1.20 -6.92
CA SER A 120 0.07 -1.43 -5.87
C SER A 120 -0.59 -1.51 -4.49
N ALA A 121 0.22 -1.47 -3.42
CA ALA A 121 -0.19 -1.44 -2.02
C ALA A 121 0.90 -0.80 -1.15
N SER A 122 0.54 -0.45 0.09
CA SER A 122 1.50 -0.23 1.16
C SER A 122 2.49 0.93 0.85
N GLY A 123 3.80 0.71 0.93
CA GLY A 123 4.82 1.74 0.77
C GLY A 123 4.78 2.51 -0.55
N GLU A 124 4.38 1.89 -1.68
CA GLU A 124 4.23 2.62 -2.95
C GLU A 124 3.01 3.55 -2.93
N MET A 125 1.90 3.14 -2.29
CA MET A 125 0.76 4.03 -2.08
C MET A 125 1.11 5.22 -1.18
N VAL A 126 1.99 5.02 -0.20
CA VAL A 126 2.50 6.11 0.65
C VAL A 126 3.22 7.17 -0.19
N LEU A 127 4.12 6.74 -1.09
CA LEU A 127 4.79 7.65 -2.03
C LEU A 127 3.78 8.45 -2.87
N PHE A 128 2.74 7.78 -3.33
CA PHE A 128 1.71 8.40 -4.16
C PHE A 128 0.89 9.44 -3.40
N VAL A 129 0.49 9.14 -2.16
CA VAL A 129 -0.21 10.08 -1.26
C VAL A 129 0.66 11.28 -0.92
N GLN A 130 1.94 11.05 -0.59
CA GLN A 130 2.90 12.14 -0.31
C GLN A 130 3.09 13.02 -1.54
N LYS A 131 3.20 12.43 -2.73
CA LYS A 131 3.31 13.18 -3.98
C LYS A 131 2.08 14.04 -4.28
N ALA A 132 0.88 13.52 -4.04
CA ALA A 132 -0.36 14.29 -4.19
C ALA A 132 -0.34 15.51 -3.27
N ASN A 133 0.05 15.35 -2.01
CA ASN A 133 0.18 16.43 -1.05
C ASN A 133 1.21 17.50 -1.49
N GLU A 134 2.36 17.08 -1.99
CA GLU A 134 3.41 17.98 -2.50
C GLU A 134 2.91 18.84 -3.67
N LEU A 135 2.23 18.23 -4.63
CA LEU A 135 1.70 18.92 -5.82
C LEU A 135 0.62 19.93 -5.42
N ILE A 136 -0.27 19.57 -4.51
CA ILE A 136 -1.29 20.47 -3.97
C ILE A 136 -0.62 21.63 -3.21
N ALA A 137 0.41 21.38 -2.40
CA ALA A 137 1.14 22.40 -1.67
C ALA A 137 1.86 23.40 -2.59
N GLN A 138 2.23 23.00 -3.80
CA GLN A 138 2.77 23.88 -4.85
C GLN A 138 1.71 24.79 -5.48
N GLY A 139 0.43 24.59 -5.17
CA GLY A 139 -0.68 25.42 -5.69
C GLY A 139 -1.09 25.08 -7.12
N LEU A 140 -0.79 23.87 -7.60
CA LEU A 140 -1.21 23.42 -8.93
C LEU A 140 -2.73 23.28 -9.03
N SER A 141 -3.27 23.42 -10.23
CA SER A 141 -4.68 23.15 -10.55
C SER A 141 -5.00 21.65 -10.42
N PHE A 142 -6.28 21.31 -10.37
CA PHE A 142 -6.71 19.91 -10.30
C PHE A 142 -6.18 19.08 -11.48
N GLU A 143 -6.29 19.60 -12.69
CA GLU A 143 -5.83 18.94 -13.92
C GLU A 143 -4.32 18.73 -13.93
N GLU A 144 -3.54 19.72 -13.46
CA GLU A 144 -2.08 19.61 -13.34
C GLU A 144 -1.68 18.55 -12.27
N VAL A 145 -2.37 18.53 -11.12
CA VAL A 145 -2.15 17.50 -10.10
C VAL A 145 -2.45 16.11 -10.66
N VAL A 146 -3.59 15.93 -11.33
CA VAL A 146 -3.97 14.64 -11.93
C VAL A 146 -2.96 14.20 -12.99
N ALA A 147 -2.53 15.09 -13.87
CA ALA A 147 -1.54 14.76 -14.91
C ALA A 147 -0.20 14.36 -14.30
N ALA A 148 0.31 15.13 -13.34
CA ALA A 148 1.58 14.85 -12.67
C ALA A 148 1.53 13.53 -11.87
N LEU A 149 0.38 13.20 -11.25
CA LEU A 149 0.20 11.94 -10.55
C LEU A 149 0.18 10.73 -11.49
N LYS A 150 -0.40 10.85 -12.70
CA LYS A 150 -0.35 9.78 -13.70
C LYS A 150 1.09 9.48 -14.14
N ASP A 151 1.88 10.54 -14.36
CA ASP A 151 3.31 10.39 -14.71
C ASP A 151 4.11 9.79 -13.55
N TYR A 152 3.80 10.22 -12.32
CA TYR A 152 4.48 9.71 -11.12
C TYR A 152 4.21 8.23 -10.90
N LEU A 153 2.97 7.76 -11.08
CA LEU A 153 2.61 6.34 -10.96
C LEU A 153 3.43 5.46 -11.93
N ALA A 154 3.76 5.96 -13.11
CA ALA A 154 4.59 5.25 -14.08
C ALA A 154 6.07 5.15 -13.65
N SER A 155 6.53 6.07 -12.77
CA SER A 155 7.91 6.18 -12.30
C SER A 155 8.17 5.49 -10.95
N THR A 156 7.14 4.98 -10.29
CA THR A 156 7.28 4.24 -9.03
C THR A 156 7.17 2.73 -9.24
N LYS A 157 7.66 1.96 -8.29
CA LYS A 157 7.64 0.49 -8.31
C LYS A 157 7.42 -0.05 -6.92
N LEU A 158 6.70 -1.20 -6.84
CA LEU A 158 6.59 -2.02 -5.64
C LEU A 158 7.54 -3.20 -5.70
N LEU A 159 8.24 -3.45 -4.59
CA LEU A 159 8.86 -4.74 -4.28
C LEU A 159 8.34 -5.25 -2.94
N PHE A 160 8.25 -6.57 -2.80
CA PHE A 160 7.94 -7.20 -1.53
C PHE A 160 8.93 -8.31 -1.20
N ALA A 161 9.10 -8.58 0.11
CA ALA A 161 9.80 -9.76 0.59
C ALA A 161 8.99 -10.39 1.73
N LEU A 162 8.32 -11.52 1.46
CA LEU A 162 7.38 -12.16 2.37
C LEU A 162 7.99 -13.41 2.98
N ALA A 163 7.90 -13.54 4.31
CA ALA A 163 8.32 -14.72 5.04
C ALA A 163 7.23 -15.80 5.10
N ARG A 164 5.98 -15.37 5.00
CA ARG A 164 4.76 -16.18 5.01
C ARG A 164 3.80 -15.64 3.96
N VAL A 165 2.90 -16.46 3.44
CA VAL A 165 1.85 -16.06 2.51
C VAL A 165 0.57 -16.89 2.71
N ASP A 166 0.38 -17.41 3.91
CA ASP A 166 -0.75 -18.28 4.22
C ASP A 166 -2.08 -17.58 3.92
N ASN A 167 -2.21 -16.30 4.31
CA ASN A 167 -3.41 -15.51 4.11
C ASN A 167 -3.62 -15.11 2.64
N LEU A 168 -2.56 -14.81 1.91
CA LEU A 168 -2.62 -14.56 0.46
C LEU A 168 -3.16 -15.77 -0.29
N VAL A 169 -2.70 -16.96 0.08
CA VAL A 169 -3.14 -18.23 -0.54
C VAL A 169 -4.57 -18.58 -0.13
N LYS A 170 -4.89 -18.50 1.18
CA LYS A 170 -6.23 -18.81 1.71
C LYS A 170 -7.32 -17.95 1.07
N ASN A 171 -7.01 -16.68 0.84
CA ASN A 171 -7.95 -15.71 0.28
C ASN A 171 -7.87 -15.60 -1.26
N GLY A 172 -7.09 -16.44 -1.94
CA GLY A 172 -7.04 -16.50 -3.40
C GLY A 172 -6.30 -15.33 -4.06
N ARG A 173 -5.49 -14.56 -3.33
CA ARG A 173 -4.62 -13.48 -3.84
C ARG A 173 -3.27 -13.96 -4.33
N LEU A 174 -2.90 -15.20 -3.97
CA LEU A 174 -1.71 -15.88 -4.48
C LEU A 174 -2.06 -17.32 -4.85
N ASN A 175 -1.50 -17.78 -5.98
CA ASN A 175 -1.72 -19.16 -6.45
C ASN A 175 -1.17 -20.18 -5.43
N LYS A 176 -1.96 -21.22 -5.12
CA LYS A 176 -1.59 -22.31 -4.18
C LYS A 176 -0.28 -23.00 -4.53
N LEU A 177 0.06 -23.12 -5.82
CA LEU A 177 1.32 -23.74 -6.25
C LEU A 177 2.55 -22.91 -5.85
N VAL A 178 2.41 -21.59 -5.79
CA VAL A 178 3.45 -20.68 -5.27
C VAL A 178 3.56 -20.80 -3.75
N GLY A 179 2.42 -20.89 -3.06
CA GLY A 179 2.35 -21.03 -1.61
C GLY A 179 2.94 -22.34 -1.07
N ALA A 180 2.90 -23.43 -1.83
CA ALA A 180 3.43 -24.75 -1.42
C ALA A 180 4.96 -24.76 -1.13
N VAL A 181 5.68 -23.72 -1.54
CA VAL A 181 7.13 -23.59 -1.28
C VAL A 181 7.44 -23.05 0.13
N ILE A 182 6.45 -22.54 0.86
CA ILE A 182 6.63 -21.79 2.09
C ILE A 182 6.74 -22.67 3.34
N GLY A 183 6.43 -23.93 3.27
CA GLY A 183 6.75 -24.90 4.32
C GLY A 183 8.27 -25.15 4.53
N MET A 184 9.13 -24.54 3.71
CA MET A 184 10.58 -24.68 3.81
C MET A 184 11.14 -23.65 4.78
N LEU A 185 11.88 -24.15 5.78
CA LEU A 185 12.49 -23.34 6.82
C LEU A 185 13.32 -22.17 6.24
N ASN A 186 12.99 -20.94 6.66
CA ASN A 186 13.74 -19.72 6.35
C ASN A 186 13.79 -19.33 4.87
N ILE A 187 12.74 -19.64 4.07
CA ILE A 187 12.58 -19.11 2.70
C ILE A 187 11.78 -17.81 2.76
N ARG A 188 12.21 -16.83 1.98
CA ARG A 188 11.47 -15.58 1.73
C ARG A 188 11.14 -15.48 0.24
N LEU A 189 9.92 -15.10 -0.07
CA LEU A 189 9.47 -14.82 -1.43
C LEU A 189 9.70 -13.35 -1.72
N VAL A 190 10.50 -13.05 -2.73
CA VAL A 190 10.73 -11.68 -3.23
C VAL A 190 10.02 -11.53 -4.56
N GLY A 191 9.28 -10.45 -4.73
CA GLY A 191 8.53 -10.17 -5.96
C GLY A 191 8.15 -8.71 -6.10
N ASN A 192 7.38 -8.41 -7.12
CA ASN A 192 6.87 -7.08 -7.46
C ASN A 192 5.36 -7.13 -7.79
N ALA A 193 4.77 -5.97 -8.01
CA ALA A 193 3.47 -5.87 -8.65
C ALA A 193 3.61 -6.19 -10.14
N SER A 194 2.67 -6.97 -10.69
CA SER A 194 2.54 -7.15 -12.14
C SER A 194 1.94 -5.89 -12.78
N PRO A 195 1.96 -5.75 -14.12
CA PRO A 195 1.28 -4.64 -14.79
C PRO A 195 -0.22 -4.54 -14.48
N GLU A 196 -0.85 -5.66 -14.11
CA GLU A 196 -2.27 -5.74 -13.72
C GLU A 196 -2.47 -5.54 -12.20
N GLY A 197 -1.42 -5.17 -11.46
CA GLY A 197 -1.48 -4.96 -10.02
C GLY A 197 -1.63 -6.24 -9.19
N THR A 198 -1.27 -7.42 -9.72
CA THR A 198 -1.24 -8.67 -8.97
C THR A 198 0.18 -9.01 -8.49
N LEU A 199 0.29 -10.02 -7.61
CA LEU A 199 1.59 -10.44 -7.09
C LEU A 199 2.36 -11.26 -8.14
N ASN A 200 3.56 -10.77 -8.51
CA ASN A 200 4.47 -11.47 -9.39
C ASN A 200 5.74 -11.89 -8.63
N LEU A 201 5.98 -13.21 -8.55
CA LEU A 201 7.12 -13.76 -7.83
C LEU A 201 8.38 -13.75 -8.70
N LEU A 202 9.46 -13.17 -8.19
CA LEU A 202 10.75 -13.07 -8.88
C LEU A 202 11.79 -14.02 -8.30
N HIS A 203 11.91 -14.11 -6.96
CA HIS A 203 12.97 -14.89 -6.30
C HIS A 203 12.46 -15.67 -5.09
N LYS A 204 13.14 -16.79 -4.81
CA LYS A 204 13.04 -17.56 -3.57
C LYS A 204 14.38 -17.44 -2.84
N ALA A 205 14.44 -16.61 -1.82
CA ALA A 205 15.67 -16.29 -1.10
C ALA A 205 15.75 -17.07 0.21
N LYS A 206 16.89 -17.70 0.49
CA LYS A 206 17.14 -18.37 1.76
C LYS A 206 17.68 -17.38 2.79
N GLY A 207 16.83 -16.99 3.74
CA GLY A 207 17.15 -16.04 4.80
C GLY A 207 17.07 -14.57 4.38
N GLN A 208 17.11 -13.71 5.40
CA GLN A 208 16.88 -12.27 5.26
C GLN A 208 17.94 -11.57 4.40
N LYS A 209 19.23 -11.89 4.61
CA LYS A 209 20.33 -11.28 3.84
C LYS A 209 20.21 -11.54 2.34
N LYS A 210 19.83 -12.77 1.92
CA LYS A 210 19.62 -13.07 0.49
C LYS A 210 18.38 -12.39 -0.07
N ALA A 211 17.32 -12.22 0.74
CA ALA A 211 16.16 -11.45 0.33
C ALA A 211 16.51 -9.99 0.08
N VAL A 212 17.28 -9.35 0.97
CA VAL A 212 17.78 -7.98 0.79
C VAL A 212 18.64 -7.86 -0.49
N GLN A 213 19.54 -8.81 -0.73
CA GLN A 213 20.33 -8.82 -1.97
C GLN A 213 19.46 -8.92 -3.22
N ALA A 214 18.41 -9.74 -3.20
CA ALA A 214 17.48 -9.87 -4.31
C ALA A 214 16.68 -8.58 -4.52
N VAL A 215 16.12 -7.98 -3.44
CA VAL A 215 15.43 -6.69 -3.48
C VAL A 215 16.33 -5.61 -4.09
N TRP A 216 17.56 -5.46 -3.57
CA TRP A 216 18.51 -4.48 -4.07
C TRP A 216 18.89 -4.70 -5.54
N SER A 217 19.07 -5.95 -5.95
CA SER A 217 19.33 -6.30 -7.35
C SER A 217 18.18 -5.90 -8.26
N GLU A 218 16.93 -6.16 -7.85
CA GLU A 218 15.75 -5.78 -8.65
C GLU A 218 15.55 -4.26 -8.70
N MET A 219 15.81 -3.52 -7.60
CA MET A 219 15.77 -2.04 -7.64
C MET A 219 16.70 -1.49 -8.71
N LYS A 220 17.97 -1.94 -8.72
CA LYS A 220 18.95 -1.50 -9.71
C LYS A 220 18.57 -1.88 -11.13
N LYS A 221 18.12 -3.11 -11.34
CA LYS A 221 17.65 -3.60 -12.65
C LYS A 221 16.48 -2.78 -13.19
N ASN A 222 15.60 -2.30 -12.30
CA ASN A 222 14.45 -1.47 -12.65
C ASN A 222 14.77 0.03 -12.72
N GLY A 223 16.04 0.42 -12.67
CA GLY A 223 16.48 1.79 -12.94
C GLY A 223 16.56 2.72 -11.74
N TYR A 224 16.53 2.21 -10.49
CA TYR A 224 16.69 3.03 -9.30
C TYR A 224 17.96 3.89 -9.34
N LYS A 225 17.82 5.18 -9.07
CA LYS A 225 18.90 6.19 -9.16
C LYS A 225 18.99 7.09 -7.93
N GLY A 226 18.56 6.60 -6.76
CA GLY A 226 18.63 7.37 -5.52
C GLY A 226 17.38 8.18 -5.20
N GLY A 227 16.24 7.87 -5.83
CA GLY A 227 14.93 8.45 -5.47
C GLY A 227 14.42 7.99 -4.10
N ARG A 228 13.23 8.46 -3.71
CA ARG A 228 12.61 8.10 -2.42
C ARG A 228 12.29 6.61 -2.34
N VAL A 229 12.41 6.10 -1.11
CA VAL A 229 12.08 4.71 -0.75
C VAL A 229 11.24 4.72 0.52
N VAL A 230 10.09 4.06 0.50
CA VAL A 230 9.27 3.81 1.69
C VAL A 230 9.15 2.32 1.91
N ILE A 231 9.61 1.84 3.06
CA ILE A 231 9.59 0.42 3.44
C ILE A 231 8.54 0.23 4.52
N SER A 232 7.43 -0.42 4.18
CA SER A 232 6.45 -0.84 5.17
C SER A 232 6.77 -2.25 5.66
N HIS A 233 6.78 -2.47 6.99
CA HIS A 233 7.16 -3.76 7.56
C HIS A 233 6.14 -4.27 8.58
N CYS A 234 5.88 -5.58 8.56
CA CYS A 234 5.14 -6.28 9.59
C CYS A 234 6.15 -6.89 10.60
N SER A 235 6.36 -6.19 11.72
CA SER A 235 7.25 -6.59 12.82
C SER A 235 8.67 -7.01 12.38
N ASN A 236 9.28 -6.29 11.42
CA ASN A 236 10.62 -6.61 10.91
C ASN A 236 11.50 -5.37 10.64
N PRO A 237 11.81 -4.55 11.65
CA PRO A 237 12.65 -3.37 11.46
C PRO A 237 14.10 -3.71 11.03
N GLU A 238 14.58 -4.93 11.35
CA GLU A 238 15.92 -5.36 10.96
C GLU A 238 16.11 -5.36 9.44
N ILE A 239 15.15 -5.89 8.67
CA ILE A 239 15.26 -5.92 7.21
C ILE A 239 15.24 -4.50 6.62
N CYS A 240 14.50 -3.58 7.24
CA CYS A 240 14.48 -2.17 6.82
C CYS A 240 15.87 -1.56 6.93
N GLY A 241 16.55 -1.74 8.06
CA GLY A 241 17.93 -1.26 8.24
C GLY A 241 18.92 -1.90 7.25
N LEU A 242 18.75 -3.16 6.91
CA LEU A 242 19.60 -3.83 5.91
C LEU A 242 19.36 -3.29 4.49
N ILE A 243 18.11 -3.01 4.10
CA ILE A 243 17.78 -2.40 2.81
C ILE A 243 18.30 -0.97 2.76
N GLN A 244 18.07 -0.17 3.80
CA GLN A 244 18.59 1.19 3.91
C GLN A 244 20.11 1.23 3.77
N ALA A 245 20.83 0.35 4.46
CA ALA A 245 22.28 0.25 4.34
C ALA A 245 22.72 -0.12 2.90
N ALA A 246 21.99 -1.03 2.23
CA ALA A 246 22.27 -1.38 0.83
C ALA A 246 22.05 -0.19 -0.11
N VAL A 247 20.97 0.57 0.07
CA VAL A 247 20.69 1.78 -0.71
C VAL A 247 21.77 2.84 -0.48
N HIS A 248 22.06 3.17 0.79
CA HIS A 248 23.03 4.21 1.14
C HIS A 248 24.47 3.86 0.77
N SER A 249 24.77 2.56 0.53
CA SER A 249 26.12 2.17 0.04
C SER A 249 26.45 2.69 -1.37
N GLU A 250 25.44 2.91 -2.21
CA GLU A 250 25.59 3.45 -3.58
C GLU A 250 24.97 4.86 -3.72
N PHE A 251 23.93 5.18 -2.93
CA PHE A 251 23.20 6.45 -2.93
C PHE A 251 23.10 7.03 -1.50
N PRO A 252 24.20 7.65 -0.99
CA PRO A 252 24.25 8.10 0.41
C PRO A 252 23.16 9.10 0.80
N ASP A 253 22.70 9.92 -0.16
CA ASP A 253 21.71 10.99 0.04
C ASP A 253 20.28 10.57 -0.26
N ALA A 254 20.03 9.29 -0.59
CA ALA A 254 18.69 8.80 -0.87
C ALA A 254 17.79 8.91 0.36
N ASP A 255 16.56 9.40 0.16
CA ASP A 255 15.53 9.46 1.20
C ASP A 255 14.91 8.08 1.40
N VAL A 256 15.29 7.38 2.47
CA VAL A 256 14.82 6.05 2.82
C VAL A 256 14.13 6.09 4.17
N SER A 257 12.82 5.89 4.16
CA SER A 257 12.00 5.82 5.37
C SER A 257 11.43 4.43 5.59
N SER A 258 11.06 4.12 6.84
CA SER A 258 10.36 2.88 7.18
C SER A 258 9.20 3.15 8.12
N ILE A 259 8.08 2.44 7.89
CA ILE A 259 6.85 2.53 8.68
C ILE A 259 6.31 1.13 8.98
N HIS A 260 5.46 1.02 9.98
CA HIS A 260 4.69 -0.21 10.21
C HIS A 260 3.58 -0.37 9.17
N THR A 261 3.32 -1.62 8.77
CA THR A 261 2.16 -1.94 7.94
C THR A 261 0.86 -1.68 8.71
N SER A 262 -0.19 -1.23 8.01
CA SER A 262 -1.57 -1.15 8.49
C SER A 262 -2.16 -2.54 8.76
N GLY A 263 -3.40 -2.62 9.25
CA GLY A 263 -4.03 -3.89 9.60
C GLY A 263 -4.16 -4.85 8.41
N VAL A 264 -4.69 -4.39 7.27
CA VAL A 264 -4.85 -5.24 6.08
C VAL A 264 -3.50 -5.61 5.46
N CYS A 265 -2.55 -4.68 5.45
CA CYS A 265 -1.21 -4.97 4.95
C CYS A 265 -0.46 -5.92 5.88
N SER A 266 -0.61 -5.80 7.22
CA SER A 266 -0.07 -6.76 8.20
C SER A 266 -0.68 -8.14 8.02
N TYR A 267 -2.01 -8.20 7.83
CA TYR A 267 -2.73 -9.45 7.62
C TYR A 267 -2.20 -10.25 6.40
N TYR A 268 -1.88 -9.56 5.29
CA TYR A 268 -1.40 -10.21 4.07
C TYR A 268 0.12 -10.35 3.99
N ALA A 269 0.89 -9.41 4.51
CA ALA A 269 2.35 -9.51 4.57
C ALA A 269 2.82 -10.52 5.63
N GLU A 270 2.03 -10.75 6.63
CA GLU A 270 2.29 -11.59 7.80
C GLU A 270 3.62 -11.23 8.50
N GLN A 271 3.86 -11.82 9.66
CA GLN A 271 5.05 -11.50 10.45
C GLN A 271 6.35 -11.68 9.65
N GLY A 272 7.16 -10.66 9.67
CA GLY A 272 8.46 -10.62 8.99
C GLY A 272 8.41 -10.20 7.52
N GLY A 273 7.20 -9.93 6.98
CA GLY A 273 7.02 -9.42 5.63
C GLY A 273 7.33 -7.93 5.50
N ILE A 274 7.69 -7.52 4.29
CA ILE A 274 7.81 -6.11 3.89
C ILE A 274 7.16 -5.89 2.52
N LEU A 275 6.64 -4.66 2.35
CA LEU A 275 6.23 -4.10 1.08
C LEU A 275 6.93 -2.74 0.93
N MET A 276 7.58 -2.50 -0.19
CA MET A 276 8.43 -1.34 -0.35
C MET A 276 8.11 -0.63 -1.67
N GLY A 277 7.75 0.65 -1.59
CA GLY A 277 7.67 1.54 -2.74
C GLY A 277 8.99 2.28 -2.97
N TYR A 278 9.34 2.52 -4.22
CA TYR A 278 10.50 3.33 -4.57
C TYR A 278 10.34 4.05 -5.91
N GLU A 279 10.97 5.20 -6.05
CA GLU A 279 11.07 5.95 -7.32
C GLU A 279 12.19 5.34 -8.20
N ALA A 280 11.88 5.06 -9.50
CA ALA A 280 12.79 4.38 -10.44
C ALA A 280 12.98 5.17 -11.74
#